data_181da18d3f1e8e417844e20b5a4450af
#
_entry.id   181da18d3f1e8e417844e20b5a4450af
#
_cell.length_a   1.000
_cell.length_b   1.000
_cell.length_c   1.000
_cell.angle_alpha   90.00
_cell.angle_beta   90.00
_cell.angle_gamma   90.00
#
_symmetry.space_group_name_H-M   'P 1'
#
loop_
_entity.id
_entity.type
_entity.pdbx_description
1 polymer ?
#
loop_
_entity_poly.entity_id
_entity_poly.type
_entity_poly.pdbx_seq_one_letter_code
_entity_poly.pdbx_strand_id
1 'polypeptide(L)'
;MDCFKSPRFYRKLACMNTDTSPSWVAEAADFSDPDSSAMPAPEAATSGRTKAQREAYKLEKRLCREVGRAITDFNMIEEGDRVMVCMSGGKDSYTLLDILRKLQKRAPVKFDIVAVNLDQKQPGFPEHILPDYFKSIGVEYHIENQDTYSVVKRVV
;
A
#
# COMPACT_ATOMS: atom_id res chain seq x y z
N MET A 1 -2.07 -11.03 23.38
CA MET A 1 -0.84 -11.46 22.73
C MET A 1 -0.30 -10.27 21.99
N ASP A 2 0.78 -9.74 22.51
CA ASP A 2 1.18 -8.32 22.43
C ASP A 2 2.00 -7.98 21.18
N CYS A 3 1.35 -7.75 20.02
CA CYS A 3 2.04 -7.24 18.81
C CYS A 3 2.20 -5.69 18.78
N PHE A 4 1.58 -4.97 19.72
CA PHE A 4 1.56 -3.49 19.72
C PHE A 4 2.61 -2.82 20.61
N LYS A 5 3.53 -3.58 21.23
CA LYS A 5 4.53 -3.03 22.16
C LYS A 5 5.92 -2.84 21.56
N SER A 6 6.05 -2.57 20.26
CA SER A 6 7.37 -2.20 19.74
C SER A 6 7.57 -0.68 19.86
N PRO A 7 8.66 -0.22 20.52
CA PRO A 7 8.93 1.22 20.71
C PRO A 7 9.18 1.99 19.41
N ARG A 8 9.32 1.31 18.29
CA ARG A 8 9.57 1.94 16.96
C ARG A 8 8.33 2.61 16.36
N PHE A 9 7.12 2.22 16.79
CA PHE A 9 5.88 2.74 16.22
C PHE A 9 5.61 4.22 16.57
N TYR A 10 6.15 4.72 17.68
CA TYR A 10 5.91 6.10 18.15
C TYR A 10 7.02 7.10 17.79
N ARG A 11 8.12 6.66 17.18
CA ARG A 11 9.29 7.54 16.95
C ARG A 11 9.13 8.51 15.79
N LYS A 12 8.21 8.27 14.87
CA LYS A 12 8.08 9.06 13.64
C LYS A 12 7.21 10.32 13.76
N LEU A 13 6.46 10.48 14.84
CA LEU A 13 5.70 11.72 15.11
C LEU A 13 6.54 12.86 15.71
N ALA A 14 7.77 12.61 16.12
CA ALA A 14 8.60 13.57 16.87
C ALA A 14 9.83 14.11 16.10
N CYS A 15 10.12 13.66 14.88
CA CYS A 15 11.28 14.10 14.11
C CYS A 15 10.90 14.79 12.80
N MET A 16 10.15 15.88 12.89
CA MET A 16 10.11 16.88 11.84
C MET A 16 11.14 17.99 12.16
N ASN A 17 12.41 17.67 12.18
CA ASN A 17 13.52 18.62 12.02
C ASN A 17 14.87 17.90 12.11
N THR A 18 15.38 17.36 11.03
CA THR A 18 16.80 17.33 10.73
C THR A 18 16.97 17.17 9.23
N ASP A 19 17.63 18.14 8.65
CA ASP A 19 18.02 18.30 7.26
C ASP A 19 19.12 17.26 6.93
N THR A 20 18.70 16.02 6.72
CA THR A 20 19.60 14.96 6.22
C THR A 20 18.77 14.04 5.34
N SER A 21 18.67 14.40 4.07
CA SER A 21 18.13 13.52 3.06
C SER A 21 18.99 12.26 2.96
N PRO A 22 18.42 11.05 3.08
CA PRO A 22 19.18 9.82 2.91
C PRO A 22 19.76 9.74 1.49
N SER A 23 20.95 9.16 1.36
CA SER A 23 21.72 9.11 0.10
C SER A 23 20.99 8.51 -1.11
N TRP A 24 19.95 7.70 -0.87
CA TRP A 24 19.12 7.12 -1.93
C TRP A 24 18.09 8.12 -2.52
N VAL A 25 17.83 9.26 -1.88
CA VAL A 25 16.97 10.33 -2.41
C VAL A 25 17.55 10.93 -3.70
N ALA A 26 18.88 10.96 -3.84
CA ALA A 26 19.55 11.43 -5.04
C ALA A 26 19.40 10.47 -6.23
N GLU A 27 19.29 9.16 -5.98
CA GLU A 27 19.08 8.15 -7.02
C GLU A 27 17.63 8.02 -7.46
N ALA A 28 16.69 8.36 -6.58
CA ALA A 28 15.25 8.28 -6.91
C ALA A 28 14.73 9.48 -7.74
N ALA A 29 15.51 10.57 -7.83
CA ALA A 29 15.17 11.73 -8.65
C ALA A 29 15.33 11.45 -10.17
N ASP A 30 16.11 10.43 -10.53
CA ASP A 30 16.21 9.94 -11.91
C ASP A 30 15.43 8.62 -12.06
N PHE A 31 14.12 8.69 -11.85
CA PHE A 31 13.19 7.64 -12.25
C PHE A 31 12.93 7.68 -13.77
N SER A 32 13.99 7.90 -14.51
CA SER A 32 14.12 7.52 -15.91
C SER A 32 14.21 6.00 -15.89
N ASP A 33 13.20 5.32 -16.46
CA ASP A 33 13.14 3.86 -16.58
C ASP A 33 14.54 3.26 -16.86
N PRO A 34 15.20 2.57 -15.90
CA PRO A 34 16.43 1.86 -16.22
C PRO A 34 16.17 0.63 -17.09
N ASP A 35 14.90 0.35 -17.40
CA ASP A 35 14.44 -0.80 -18.21
C ASP A 35 14.16 -0.45 -19.69
N SER A 36 14.68 0.66 -20.16
CA SER A 36 14.60 0.98 -21.60
C SER A 36 15.62 0.21 -22.45
N SER A 37 16.60 -0.49 -21.85
CA SER A 37 17.68 -1.09 -22.63
C SER A 37 17.99 -2.57 -22.39
N ALA A 38 17.29 -3.28 -21.49
CA ALA A 38 17.65 -4.66 -21.11
C ALA A 38 16.53 -5.71 -21.14
N MET A 39 15.30 -5.36 -21.55
CA MET A 39 14.26 -6.35 -21.86
C MET A 39 13.84 -6.17 -23.33
N PRO A 40 13.79 -7.24 -24.14
CA PRO A 40 13.15 -7.14 -25.43
C PRO A 40 11.71 -6.70 -25.20
N ALA A 41 11.33 -5.58 -25.81
CA ALA A 41 9.98 -5.05 -25.71
C ALA A 41 9.00 -6.19 -25.95
N PRO A 42 8.02 -6.43 -25.07
CA PRO A 42 6.96 -7.39 -25.36
C PRO A 42 6.01 -6.77 -26.39
N GLU A 43 6.47 -6.58 -27.61
CA GLU A 43 5.62 -6.16 -28.73
C GLU A 43 4.51 -7.18 -29.01
N ALA A 44 4.66 -8.43 -28.56
CA ALA A 44 3.67 -9.48 -28.70
C ALA A 44 2.48 -9.39 -27.71
N ALA A 45 2.56 -8.62 -26.63
CA ALA A 45 1.51 -8.57 -25.60
C ALA A 45 0.49 -7.43 -25.77
N THR A 46 0.67 -6.52 -26.73
CA THR A 46 -0.21 -5.36 -26.91
C THR A 46 -1.37 -5.62 -27.86
N SER A 47 -1.33 -6.67 -28.66
CA SER A 47 -2.32 -6.95 -29.70
C SER A 47 -3.68 -7.46 -29.19
N GLY A 48 -3.80 -7.89 -27.93
CA GLY A 48 -5.03 -8.49 -27.37
C GLY A 48 -5.76 -7.68 -26.29
N ARG A 49 -5.22 -6.56 -25.82
CA ARG A 49 -5.85 -5.81 -24.73
C ARG A 49 -6.98 -4.91 -25.23
N THR A 50 -8.14 -4.97 -24.55
CA THR A 50 -9.24 -4.03 -24.82
C THR A 50 -8.84 -2.59 -24.47
N LYS A 51 -9.60 -1.60 -25.02
CA LYS A 51 -9.38 -0.18 -24.69
C LYS A 51 -9.40 0.06 -23.17
N ALA A 52 -10.38 -0.52 -22.47
CA ALA A 52 -10.51 -0.41 -21.01
C ALA A 52 -9.29 -0.96 -20.26
N GLN A 53 -8.76 -2.11 -20.70
CA GLN A 53 -7.55 -2.69 -20.10
C GLN A 53 -6.31 -1.83 -20.30
N ARG A 54 -6.19 -1.16 -21.46
CA ARG A 54 -5.09 -0.21 -21.71
C ARG A 54 -5.19 1.03 -20.84
N GLU A 55 -6.40 1.55 -20.66
CA GLU A 55 -6.65 2.71 -19.79
C GLU A 55 -6.39 2.37 -18.32
N ALA A 56 -6.85 1.19 -17.84
CA ALA A 56 -6.57 0.70 -16.50
C ALA A 56 -5.05 0.57 -16.24
N TYR A 57 -4.31 -0.01 -17.19
CA TYR A 57 -2.85 -0.13 -17.09
C TYR A 57 -2.13 1.22 -17.04
N LYS A 58 -2.57 2.20 -17.87
CA LYS A 58 -2.02 3.56 -17.82
C LYS A 58 -2.28 4.24 -16.49
N LEU A 59 -3.49 4.07 -15.93
CA LEU A 59 -3.87 4.60 -14.63
C LEU A 59 -3.02 3.98 -13.52
N GLU A 60 -2.88 2.66 -13.53
CA GLU A 60 -2.05 1.93 -12.58
C GLU A 60 -0.59 2.43 -12.59
N LYS A 61 0.01 2.53 -13.79
CA LYS A 61 1.39 3.04 -13.94
C LYS A 61 1.52 4.46 -13.40
N ARG A 62 0.54 5.32 -13.65
CA ARG A 62 0.51 6.68 -13.11
C ARG A 62 0.43 6.69 -11.58
N LEU A 63 -0.48 5.89 -11.00
CA LEU A 63 -0.65 5.80 -9.55
C LEU A 63 0.62 5.28 -8.87
N CYS A 64 1.24 4.21 -9.41
CA CYS A 64 2.52 3.72 -8.87
C CYS A 64 3.59 4.82 -8.86
N ARG A 65 3.71 5.60 -9.94
CA ARG A 65 4.69 6.68 -10.01
C ARG A 65 4.41 7.79 -9.00
N GLU A 66 3.15 8.26 -8.91
CA GLU A 66 2.80 9.36 -7.99
C GLU A 66 2.91 8.95 -6.52
N VAL A 67 2.48 7.71 -6.18
CA VAL A 67 2.63 7.18 -4.81
C VAL A 67 4.11 6.96 -4.47
N GLY A 68 4.90 6.38 -5.40
CA GLY A 68 6.33 6.21 -5.20
C GLY A 68 7.04 7.55 -5.00
N ARG A 69 6.71 8.56 -5.80
CA ARG A 69 7.23 9.91 -5.63
C ARG A 69 6.87 10.50 -4.26
N ALA A 70 5.62 10.41 -3.84
CA ALA A 70 5.20 10.91 -2.52
C ALA A 70 5.96 10.20 -1.38
N ILE A 71 6.13 8.87 -1.46
CA ILE A 71 6.91 8.12 -0.48
C ILE A 71 8.34 8.65 -0.39
N THR A 72 8.96 8.96 -1.52
CA THR A 72 10.32 9.50 -1.58
C THR A 72 10.37 10.94 -1.10
N ASP A 73 9.53 11.83 -1.64
CA ASP A 73 9.55 13.26 -1.33
C ASP A 73 9.31 13.53 0.17
N PHE A 74 8.51 12.68 0.83
CA PHE A 74 8.18 12.83 2.25
C PHE A 74 8.88 11.81 3.16
N ASN A 75 9.82 11.03 2.64
CA ASN A 75 10.54 10.00 3.39
C ASN A 75 9.61 9.12 4.25
N MET A 76 8.55 8.57 3.62
CA MET A 76 7.46 7.90 4.35
C MET A 76 7.80 6.46 4.76
N ILE A 77 8.70 5.81 4.03
CA ILE A 77 9.06 4.39 4.24
C ILE A 77 10.58 4.26 4.26
N GLU A 78 11.10 3.55 5.27
CA GLU A 78 12.53 3.25 5.46
C GLU A 78 12.78 1.75 5.45
N GLU A 79 14.07 1.37 5.36
CA GLU A 79 14.50 -0.03 5.39
C GLU A 79 14.02 -0.72 6.68
N GLY A 80 13.34 -1.86 6.52
CA GLY A 80 12.81 -2.66 7.62
C GLY A 80 11.51 -2.14 8.23
N ASP A 81 10.88 -1.13 7.64
CA ASP A 81 9.58 -0.65 8.08
C ASP A 81 8.48 -1.70 7.85
N ARG A 82 7.46 -1.65 8.69
CA ARG A 82 6.23 -2.41 8.53
C ARG A 82 5.06 -1.46 8.33
N VAL A 83 4.57 -1.41 7.10
CA VAL A 83 3.52 -0.49 6.66
C VAL A 83 2.15 -1.09 6.93
N MET A 84 1.37 -0.46 7.79
CA MET A 84 -0.01 -0.85 8.04
C MET A 84 -0.94 -0.18 7.03
N VAL A 85 -1.72 -0.99 6.31
CA VAL A 85 -2.75 -0.52 5.38
C VAL A 85 -4.13 -0.76 5.97
N CYS A 86 -4.84 0.31 6.31
CA CYS A 86 -6.21 0.23 6.82
C CYS A 86 -7.19 -0.09 5.68
N MET A 87 -7.85 -1.24 5.77
CA MET A 87 -8.77 -1.74 4.77
C MET A 87 -10.22 -1.50 5.18
N SER A 88 -10.85 -0.53 4.54
CA SER A 88 -12.27 -0.18 4.78
C SER A 88 -13.25 -1.01 3.93
N GLY A 89 -12.75 -1.85 3.02
CA GLY A 89 -13.59 -2.53 2.02
C GLY A 89 -13.98 -1.66 0.81
N GLY A 90 -13.57 -0.41 0.77
CA GLY A 90 -13.79 0.50 -0.35
C GLY A 90 -12.71 0.38 -1.44
N LYS A 91 -13.06 0.78 -2.68
CA LYS A 91 -12.16 0.71 -3.85
C LYS A 91 -10.80 1.36 -3.61
N ASP A 92 -10.75 2.44 -2.83
CA ASP A 92 -9.53 3.22 -2.61
C ASP A 92 -8.53 2.47 -1.73
N SER A 93 -9.02 1.77 -0.67
CA SER A 93 -8.16 0.94 0.18
C SER A 93 -7.60 -0.27 -0.58
N TYR A 94 -8.39 -0.92 -1.42
CA TYR A 94 -7.91 -2.00 -2.30
C TYR A 94 -6.85 -1.49 -3.29
N THR A 95 -7.10 -0.32 -3.91
CA THR A 95 -6.15 0.30 -4.85
C THR A 95 -4.84 0.63 -4.14
N LEU A 96 -4.91 1.24 -2.95
CA LEU A 96 -3.70 1.56 -2.18
C LEU A 96 -2.88 0.31 -1.85
N LEU A 97 -3.54 -0.75 -1.36
CA LEU A 97 -2.87 -2.00 -1.04
C LEU A 97 -2.18 -2.61 -2.28
N ASP A 98 -2.87 -2.63 -3.42
CA ASP A 98 -2.32 -3.18 -4.68
C ASP A 98 -1.10 -2.37 -5.16
N ILE A 99 -1.18 -1.03 -5.13
CA ILE A 99 -0.07 -0.15 -5.51
C ILE A 99 1.13 -0.34 -4.58
N LEU A 100 0.92 -0.36 -3.25
CA LEU A 100 2.01 -0.57 -2.30
C LEU A 100 2.69 -1.93 -2.48
N ARG A 101 1.92 -3.00 -2.77
CA ARG A 101 2.49 -4.32 -3.07
C ARG A 101 3.34 -4.32 -4.35
N LYS A 102 2.94 -3.55 -5.35
CA LYS A 102 3.73 -3.40 -6.59
C LYS A 102 5.00 -2.61 -6.35
N LEU A 103 4.91 -1.54 -5.55
CA LEU A 103 6.07 -0.75 -5.16
C LEU A 103 7.03 -1.56 -4.29
N GLN A 104 6.54 -2.35 -3.31
CA GLN A 104 7.37 -3.22 -2.47
C GLN A 104 8.30 -4.14 -3.29
N LYS A 105 7.82 -4.65 -4.42
CA LYS A 105 8.62 -5.52 -5.30
C LYS A 105 9.74 -4.80 -6.06
N ARG A 106 9.66 -3.48 -6.18
CA ARG A 106 10.57 -2.64 -6.98
C ARG A 106 11.36 -1.64 -6.13
N ALA A 107 10.95 -1.44 -4.89
CA ALA A 107 11.58 -0.46 -4.01
C ALA A 107 13.04 -0.83 -3.72
N PRO A 108 13.92 0.16 -3.65
CA PRO A 108 15.30 -0.05 -3.25
C PRO A 108 15.45 -0.44 -1.77
N VAL A 109 14.44 -0.11 -0.97
CA VAL A 109 14.34 -0.45 0.46
C VAL A 109 13.37 -1.59 0.68
N LYS A 110 13.69 -2.49 1.61
CA LYS A 110 12.80 -3.60 1.99
C LYS A 110 11.89 -3.16 3.12
N PHE A 111 10.59 -3.37 2.93
CA PHE A 111 9.57 -3.12 3.94
C PHE A 111 8.47 -4.18 3.86
N ASP A 112 7.77 -4.39 4.96
CA ASP A 112 6.66 -5.32 5.04
C ASP A 112 5.33 -4.58 4.99
N ILE A 113 4.30 -5.28 4.51
CA ILE A 113 2.92 -4.76 4.47
C ILE A 113 2.04 -5.64 5.32
N VAL A 114 1.25 -5.03 6.20
CA VAL A 114 0.17 -5.68 6.94
C VAL A 114 -1.15 -4.97 6.65
N ALA A 115 -2.14 -5.73 6.20
CA ALA A 115 -3.50 -5.22 6.02
C ALA A 115 -4.27 -5.30 7.33
N VAL A 116 -4.93 -4.23 7.73
CA VAL A 116 -5.73 -4.20 8.97
C VAL A 116 -7.14 -3.74 8.63
N ASN A 117 -8.12 -4.49 9.08
CA ASN A 117 -9.52 -4.12 8.98
C ASN A 117 -10.13 -4.00 10.37
N LEU A 118 -10.92 -2.96 10.60
CA LEU A 118 -11.79 -2.82 11.76
C LEU A 118 -13.20 -3.27 11.35
N ASP A 119 -13.61 -4.45 11.82
CA ASP A 119 -14.98 -4.91 11.66
C ASP A 119 -15.85 -4.24 12.71
N GLN A 120 -16.67 -3.31 12.25
CA GLN A 120 -17.59 -2.53 13.09
C GLN A 120 -18.92 -3.25 13.37
N LYS A 121 -19.09 -4.49 12.91
CA LYS A 121 -20.35 -5.26 12.98
C LYS A 121 -21.52 -4.56 12.29
N GLN A 122 -21.23 -3.84 11.20
CA GLN A 122 -22.25 -3.18 10.41
C GLN A 122 -23.09 -4.23 9.63
N PRO A 123 -24.41 -4.20 9.74
CA PRO A 123 -25.29 -5.11 8.98
C PRO A 123 -25.07 -4.98 7.47
N GLY A 124 -24.94 -6.12 6.78
CA GLY A 124 -24.82 -6.17 5.33
C GLY A 124 -23.39 -6.19 4.79
N PHE A 125 -22.37 -6.11 5.64
CA PHE A 125 -20.99 -6.34 5.21
C PHE A 125 -20.60 -7.81 5.47
N PRO A 126 -20.32 -8.61 4.42
CA PRO A 126 -19.95 -10.01 4.61
C PRO A 126 -18.55 -10.16 5.22
N GLU A 127 -18.47 -10.80 6.39
CA GLU A 127 -17.22 -10.93 7.17
C GLU A 127 -16.12 -11.71 6.44
N HIS A 128 -16.47 -12.58 5.49
CA HIS A 128 -15.50 -13.46 4.81
C HIS A 128 -14.78 -12.80 3.63
N ILE A 129 -15.31 -11.73 3.05
CA ILE A 129 -14.79 -11.13 1.80
C ILE A 129 -13.34 -10.66 1.97
N LEU A 130 -13.05 -9.89 3.02
CA LEU A 130 -11.70 -9.37 3.25
C LEU A 130 -10.69 -10.47 3.60
N PRO A 131 -10.98 -11.40 4.54
CA PRO A 131 -10.08 -12.52 4.82
C PRO A 131 -9.76 -13.35 3.59
N ASP A 132 -10.76 -13.68 2.77
CA ASP A 132 -10.56 -14.49 1.57
C ASP A 132 -9.74 -13.75 0.52
N TYR A 133 -9.97 -12.44 0.37
CA TYR A 133 -9.14 -11.59 -0.48
C TYR A 133 -7.68 -11.57 0.00
N PHE A 134 -7.40 -11.31 1.28
CA PHE A 134 -6.04 -11.25 1.80
C PHE A 134 -5.30 -12.57 1.64
N LYS A 135 -5.98 -13.71 1.90
CA LYS A 135 -5.42 -15.04 1.65
C LYS A 135 -5.09 -15.24 0.17
N SER A 136 -6.00 -14.83 -0.73
CA SER A 136 -5.80 -15.00 -2.18
C SER A 136 -4.59 -14.23 -2.71
N ILE A 137 -4.28 -13.10 -2.12
CA ILE A 137 -3.14 -12.27 -2.51
C ILE A 137 -1.87 -12.52 -1.67
N GLY A 138 -1.95 -13.37 -0.64
CA GLY A 138 -0.82 -13.71 0.22
C GLY A 138 -0.26 -12.54 1.04
N VAL A 139 -1.14 -11.66 1.53
CA VAL A 139 -0.76 -10.53 2.39
C VAL A 139 -1.06 -10.89 3.84
N GLU A 140 -0.13 -10.57 4.75
CA GLU A 140 -0.40 -10.66 6.17
C GLU A 140 -1.53 -9.71 6.56
N TYR A 141 -2.47 -10.18 7.38
CA TYR A 141 -3.61 -9.35 7.77
C TYR A 141 -4.03 -9.56 9.21
N HIS A 142 -4.67 -8.53 9.76
CA HIS A 142 -5.32 -8.56 11.07
C HIS A 142 -6.73 -7.98 10.96
N ILE A 143 -7.70 -8.64 11.59
CA ILE A 143 -9.08 -8.15 11.67
C ILE A 143 -9.40 -7.90 13.14
N GLU A 144 -9.62 -6.64 13.46
CA GLU A 144 -10.07 -6.22 14.78
C GLU A 144 -11.59 -6.15 14.80
N ASN A 145 -12.21 -6.84 15.75
CA ASN A 145 -13.66 -6.85 15.89
C ASN A 145 -14.06 -5.90 17.00
N GLN A 146 -14.77 -4.83 16.66
CA GLN A 146 -15.30 -3.89 17.65
C GLN A 146 -16.67 -3.39 17.24
N ASP A 147 -17.69 -3.66 18.04
CA ASP A 147 -19.06 -3.23 17.78
C ASP A 147 -19.24 -1.72 18.01
N THR A 148 -18.63 -0.93 17.14
CA THR A 148 -18.79 0.54 17.13
C THR A 148 -20.15 0.95 16.60
N TYR A 149 -20.77 0.11 15.75
CA TYR A 149 -22.10 0.38 15.17
C TYR A 149 -23.17 0.48 16.23
N SER A 150 -23.23 -0.47 17.18
CA SER A 150 -24.20 -0.44 18.29
C SER A 150 -23.96 0.76 19.22
N VAL A 151 -22.71 1.18 19.40
CA VAL A 151 -22.38 2.36 20.21
C VAL A 151 -22.92 3.63 19.56
N VAL A 152 -22.69 3.82 18.26
CA VAL A 152 -23.21 4.99 17.52
C VAL A 152 -24.73 5.05 17.56
N LYS A 153 -25.42 3.92 17.31
CA LYS A 153 -26.89 3.86 17.39
C LYS A 153 -27.47 4.17 18.76
N ARG A 154 -26.70 3.98 19.82
CA ARG A 154 -27.16 4.24 21.19
C ARG A 154 -27.01 5.71 21.58
N VAL A 155 -26.09 6.43 20.94
CA VAL A 155 -25.73 7.83 21.26
C VAL A 155 -26.47 8.82 20.38
N VAL A 156 -27.00 8.39 19.22
CA VAL A 156 -27.80 9.19 18.28
C VAL A 156 -29.26 8.85 18.41
#